data_f14eda47d190fb067365a435634be1f2
#
_entry.id   f14eda47d190fb067365a435634be1f2
#
_cell.length_a   1.000
_cell.length_b   1.000
_cell.length_c   1.000
_cell.angle_alpha   90.00
_cell.angle_beta   90.00
_cell.angle_gamma   90.00
#
_symmetry.space_group_name_H-M   'P 1'
#
loop_
_entity.id
_entity.type
_entity.pdbx_description
1 polymer ?
#
loop_
_entity_poly.entity_id
_entity_poly.type
_entity_poly.pdbx_seq_one_letter_code
_entity_poly.pdbx_strand_id
1 'polypeptide(L)'
;MKTLFDALSHVLVPYYPLSGRLRETKNGKLEVFFEQGQGALMVEAYSEMALDKLGELTVPNPAWSPLIFRFPNEEPYKILDMPLLIAQVTLFSCGGFSLGLRLCHCICDGLGAMQFLRAWAATAKSGTLVTNPDPCWNRKFFQPRNPPVVKYPHMEFMKIEEGSSLTRSLWQEKPVQKCYRISREFQAQLKSVAAQTNDQKFSYTTFDALAAHVWRSWVKALDVKPVNYKLRLTFSVNARNKLKNPPLKDGFYGNVVCLACAVSSVYELITRHLTETAHLVHDARIGVSEEYLRSTIDYVEVDRPTRLEFGGKLTITQWTRFSIYECADFGWGRPIYAGPIDLTPTPQVCVFLPEGEADPSDRMVVCICLPESATDKFKEFLSSVDQSRDEDVDRNN
;
A
#
# COMPACT_ATOMS: atom_id res chain seq x y z
N MET A 1 -28.85 -1.36 -6.39
CA MET A 1 -28.15 -1.40 -7.71
C MET A 1 -28.32 -0.13 -8.51
N LYS A 2 -29.53 0.27 -8.92
CA LYS A 2 -29.74 1.46 -9.80
C LYS A 2 -29.02 2.71 -9.30
N THR A 3 -29.17 3.08 -8.03
CA THR A 3 -28.52 4.26 -7.43
C THR A 3 -27.00 4.24 -7.59
N LEU A 4 -26.35 3.09 -7.35
CA LEU A 4 -24.91 2.97 -7.49
C LEU A 4 -24.47 3.06 -8.95
N PHE A 5 -25.23 2.46 -9.86
CA PHE A 5 -24.97 2.50 -11.30
C PHE A 5 -25.12 3.93 -11.86
N ASP A 6 -26.26 4.59 -11.55
CA ASP A 6 -26.52 5.96 -12.01
C ASP A 6 -25.46 6.93 -11.49
N ALA A 7 -25.09 6.83 -10.21
CA ALA A 7 -24.07 7.64 -9.60
C ALA A 7 -22.69 7.37 -10.23
N LEU A 8 -22.34 6.11 -10.49
CA LEU A 8 -21.09 5.76 -11.15
C LEU A 8 -21.00 6.36 -12.55
N SER A 9 -22.08 6.27 -13.34
CA SER A 9 -22.09 6.85 -14.69
C SER A 9 -21.90 8.36 -14.68
N HIS A 10 -22.49 9.08 -13.69
CA HIS A 10 -22.27 10.52 -13.54
C HIS A 10 -20.82 10.86 -13.14
N VAL A 11 -20.23 10.13 -12.18
CA VAL A 11 -18.87 10.39 -11.69
C VAL A 11 -17.82 10.04 -12.74
N LEU A 12 -18.06 9.06 -13.59
CA LEU A 12 -17.14 8.70 -14.67
C LEU A 12 -17.00 9.81 -15.73
N VAL A 13 -17.93 10.77 -15.81
CA VAL A 13 -17.77 11.92 -16.72
C VAL A 13 -16.53 12.73 -16.37
N PRO A 14 -16.35 13.27 -15.14
CA PRO A 14 -15.14 13.97 -14.76
C PRO A 14 -13.94 13.04 -14.49
N TYR A 15 -14.17 11.77 -14.14
CA TYR A 15 -13.13 10.74 -13.95
C TYR A 15 -12.98 9.85 -15.19
N TYR A 16 -13.22 10.39 -16.40
CA TYR A 16 -13.26 9.66 -17.66
C TYR A 16 -12.08 8.71 -17.92
N PRO A 17 -10.83 8.95 -17.47
CA PRO A 17 -9.74 8.01 -17.66
C PRO A 17 -10.03 6.61 -17.11
N LEU A 18 -10.84 6.50 -16.05
CA LEU A 18 -11.24 5.20 -15.49
C LEU A 18 -12.16 4.38 -16.39
N SER A 19 -12.72 4.99 -17.44
CA SER A 19 -13.56 4.33 -18.45
C SER A 19 -12.75 3.76 -19.61
N GLY A 20 -11.45 4.03 -19.69
CA GLY A 20 -10.60 3.59 -20.81
C GLY A 20 -10.01 2.19 -20.60
N ARG A 21 -9.02 1.91 -21.45
CA ARG A 21 -8.15 0.73 -21.41
C ARG A 21 -6.70 1.17 -21.49
N LEU A 22 -5.77 0.35 -21.01
CA LEU A 22 -4.35 0.57 -21.26
C LEU A 22 -3.92 -0.15 -22.53
N ARG A 23 -3.13 0.54 -23.34
CA ARG A 23 -2.37 -0.07 -24.42
C ARG A 23 -0.92 0.39 -24.37
N GLU A 24 -0.05 -0.41 -24.93
CA GLU A 24 1.36 -0.09 -25.05
C GLU A 24 1.61 0.68 -26.36
N THR A 25 2.33 1.80 -26.26
CA THR A 25 2.78 2.57 -27.42
C THR A 25 4.01 1.91 -28.05
N LYS A 26 4.37 2.32 -29.27
CA LYS A 26 5.58 1.83 -29.98
C LYS A 26 6.87 2.02 -29.16
N ASN A 27 6.88 2.96 -28.22
CA ASN A 27 8.03 3.24 -27.36
C ASN A 27 7.96 2.51 -26.00
N GLY A 28 7.08 1.52 -25.85
CA GLY A 28 6.90 0.75 -24.63
C GLY A 28 6.25 1.54 -23.48
N LYS A 29 5.68 2.73 -23.73
CA LYS A 29 4.93 3.49 -22.72
C LYS A 29 3.46 3.08 -22.73
N LEU A 30 2.82 3.18 -21.56
CA LEU A 30 1.39 2.93 -21.45
C LEU A 30 0.60 4.22 -21.70
N GLU A 31 -0.46 4.11 -22.44
CA GLU A 31 -1.45 5.18 -22.63
C GLU A 31 -2.87 4.68 -22.38
N VAL A 32 -3.74 5.58 -21.96
CA VAL A 32 -5.18 5.30 -21.85
C VAL A 32 -5.82 5.61 -23.19
N PHE A 33 -6.52 4.63 -23.74
CA PHE A 33 -7.29 4.80 -24.98
C PHE A 33 -8.77 4.48 -24.74
N PHE A 34 -9.62 4.97 -25.64
CA PHE A 34 -11.06 4.84 -25.56
C PHE A 34 -11.60 4.30 -26.88
N GLU A 35 -12.44 3.28 -26.79
CA GLU A 35 -13.17 2.72 -27.92
C GLU A 35 -14.67 2.74 -27.64
N GLN A 36 -15.47 2.85 -28.69
CA GLN A 36 -16.92 2.84 -28.58
C GLN A 36 -17.38 1.49 -27.97
N GLY A 37 -18.30 1.56 -27.01
CA GLY A 37 -18.81 0.37 -26.32
C GLY A 37 -17.94 -0.11 -25.16
N GLN A 38 -16.77 0.50 -24.93
CA GLN A 38 -15.95 0.23 -23.73
C GLN A 38 -16.29 1.20 -22.60
N GLY A 39 -16.00 0.78 -21.38
CA GLY A 39 -16.23 1.58 -20.18
C GLY A 39 -15.75 0.86 -18.92
N ALA A 40 -16.11 1.38 -17.77
CA ALA A 40 -16.01 0.68 -16.50
C ALA A 40 -16.97 -0.52 -16.49
N LEU A 41 -16.59 -1.60 -15.81
CA LEU A 41 -17.43 -2.77 -15.67
C LEU A 41 -18.12 -2.75 -14.29
N MET A 42 -19.45 -2.88 -14.26
CA MET A 42 -20.22 -3.08 -13.04
C MET A 42 -20.94 -4.42 -13.10
N VAL A 43 -20.72 -5.24 -12.07
CA VAL A 43 -21.25 -6.60 -11.95
C VAL A 43 -22.20 -6.66 -10.77
N GLU A 44 -23.36 -7.30 -10.97
CA GLU A 44 -24.31 -7.64 -9.92
C GLU A 44 -24.20 -9.12 -9.60
N ALA A 45 -24.08 -9.45 -8.32
CA ALA A 45 -24.00 -10.80 -7.82
C ALA A 45 -24.94 -11.01 -6.63
N TYR A 46 -25.28 -12.25 -6.38
CA TYR A 46 -26.16 -12.66 -5.28
C TYR A 46 -25.50 -13.76 -4.47
N SER A 47 -25.68 -13.71 -3.15
CA SER A 47 -25.22 -14.74 -2.23
C SER A 47 -26.38 -15.22 -1.37
N GLU A 48 -26.58 -16.53 -1.31
CA GLU A 48 -27.54 -17.15 -0.40
C GLU A 48 -27.11 -17.07 1.07
N MET A 49 -25.83 -16.75 1.31
CA MET A 49 -25.31 -16.57 2.67
C MET A 49 -25.70 -15.20 3.24
N ALA A 50 -25.79 -15.12 4.55
CA ALA A 50 -25.86 -13.84 5.26
C ALA A 50 -24.43 -13.31 5.53
N LEU A 51 -24.28 -11.99 5.73
CA LEU A 51 -22.99 -11.32 5.94
C LEU A 51 -22.23 -11.87 7.16
N ASP A 52 -22.94 -12.26 8.23
CA ASP A 52 -22.35 -12.83 9.44
C ASP A 52 -21.63 -14.17 9.21
N LYS A 53 -21.87 -14.83 8.08
CA LYS A 53 -21.21 -16.07 7.67
C LYS A 53 -19.88 -15.84 6.96
N LEU A 54 -19.51 -14.60 6.67
CA LEU A 54 -18.24 -14.25 6.05
C LEU A 54 -17.03 -14.31 7.01
N GLY A 55 -17.28 -14.64 8.28
CA GLY A 55 -16.25 -14.68 9.32
C GLY A 55 -16.01 -13.31 9.95
N GLU A 56 -14.80 -13.07 10.41
CA GLU A 56 -14.42 -11.80 11.03
C GLU A 56 -14.38 -10.67 9.99
N LEU A 57 -15.20 -9.62 10.21
CA LEU A 57 -15.35 -8.49 9.28
C LEU A 57 -14.50 -7.26 9.65
N THR A 58 -13.48 -7.41 10.50
CA THR A 58 -12.64 -6.27 10.95
C THR A 58 -11.23 -6.27 10.34
N VAL A 59 -10.85 -7.36 9.68
CA VAL A 59 -9.54 -7.54 9.05
C VAL A 59 -9.68 -8.17 7.67
N PRO A 60 -8.70 -7.98 6.76
CA PRO A 60 -8.70 -8.61 5.44
C PRO A 60 -8.84 -10.14 5.53
N ASN A 61 -9.67 -10.70 4.67
CA ASN A 61 -9.88 -12.15 4.60
C ASN A 61 -9.83 -12.64 3.14
N PRO A 62 -8.84 -13.45 2.74
CA PRO A 62 -8.73 -13.99 1.38
C PRO A 62 -9.95 -14.81 0.92
N ALA A 63 -10.73 -15.37 1.86
CA ALA A 63 -11.98 -16.08 1.55
C ALA A 63 -13.04 -15.18 0.89
N TRP A 64 -12.91 -13.85 0.99
CA TRP A 64 -13.79 -12.89 0.34
C TRP A 64 -13.43 -12.63 -1.13
N SER A 65 -12.43 -13.33 -1.68
CA SER A 65 -12.04 -13.21 -3.09
C SER A 65 -13.24 -13.28 -4.08
N PRO A 66 -14.27 -14.10 -3.89
CA PRO A 66 -15.46 -14.12 -4.75
C PRO A 66 -16.29 -12.82 -4.73
N LEU A 67 -16.10 -11.93 -3.76
CA LEU A 67 -16.77 -10.63 -3.70
C LEU A 67 -16.15 -9.59 -4.64
N ILE A 68 -15.08 -9.95 -5.34
CA ILE A 68 -14.43 -9.13 -6.37
C ILE A 68 -14.39 -9.90 -7.69
N PHE A 69 -15.02 -9.33 -8.70
CA PHE A 69 -15.07 -9.93 -10.03
C PHE A 69 -13.67 -10.10 -10.64
N ARG A 70 -13.43 -11.29 -11.19
CA ARG A 70 -12.28 -11.63 -12.05
C ARG A 70 -12.79 -12.29 -13.31
N PHE A 71 -12.14 -12.03 -14.43
CA PHE A 71 -12.48 -12.74 -15.67
C PHE A 71 -12.06 -14.22 -15.54
N PRO A 72 -12.83 -15.15 -16.13
CA PRO A 72 -12.39 -16.54 -16.25
C PRO A 72 -11.03 -16.60 -16.95
N ASN A 73 -10.12 -17.41 -16.42
CA ASN A 73 -8.76 -17.57 -16.96
C ASN A 73 -7.96 -16.27 -17.09
N GLU A 74 -8.26 -15.26 -16.25
CA GLU A 74 -7.50 -14.02 -16.21
C GLU A 74 -6.03 -14.31 -15.85
N GLU A 75 -5.11 -13.92 -16.74
CA GLU A 75 -3.69 -14.03 -16.47
C GLU A 75 -3.30 -13.11 -15.29
N PRO A 76 -2.52 -13.61 -14.32
CA PRO A 76 -1.99 -12.78 -13.26
C PRO A 76 -1.24 -11.57 -13.84
N TYR A 77 -1.53 -10.40 -13.31
CA TYR A 77 -0.89 -9.13 -13.71
C TYR A 77 -1.18 -8.64 -15.14
N LYS A 78 -2.10 -9.24 -15.88
CA LYS A 78 -2.57 -8.67 -17.13
C LYS A 78 -3.25 -7.34 -16.87
N ILE A 79 -2.73 -6.25 -17.44
CA ILE A 79 -3.28 -4.89 -17.32
C ILE A 79 -3.71 -4.29 -18.65
N LEU A 80 -3.18 -4.81 -19.76
CA LEU A 80 -3.53 -4.34 -21.11
C LEU A 80 -4.92 -4.83 -21.49
N ASP A 81 -5.68 -3.99 -22.16
CA ASP A 81 -7.05 -4.26 -22.66
C ASP A 81 -8.09 -4.60 -21.57
N MET A 82 -7.70 -4.48 -20.29
CA MET A 82 -8.60 -4.69 -19.15
C MET A 82 -9.34 -3.41 -18.79
N PRO A 83 -10.61 -3.51 -18.30
CA PRO A 83 -11.28 -2.36 -17.70
C PRO A 83 -10.43 -1.77 -16.55
N LEU A 84 -10.24 -0.44 -16.56
CA LEU A 84 -9.44 0.25 -15.54
C LEU A 84 -10.19 0.39 -14.22
N LEU A 85 -11.51 0.21 -14.26
CA LEU A 85 -12.41 0.15 -13.12
C LEU A 85 -13.36 -1.03 -13.27
N ILE A 86 -13.37 -1.91 -12.28
CA ILE A 86 -14.35 -2.98 -12.15
C ILE A 86 -14.99 -2.87 -10.77
N ALA A 87 -16.30 -2.82 -10.71
CA ALA A 87 -17.08 -2.80 -9.48
C ALA A 87 -18.03 -4.00 -9.45
N GLN A 88 -18.02 -4.78 -8.37
CA GLN A 88 -18.99 -5.83 -8.12
C GLN A 88 -19.83 -5.48 -6.91
N VAL A 89 -21.12 -5.51 -7.04
CA VAL A 89 -22.06 -5.42 -5.90
C VAL A 89 -22.64 -6.81 -5.67
N THR A 90 -22.40 -7.37 -4.49
CA THR A 90 -22.96 -8.65 -4.08
C THR A 90 -24.04 -8.43 -3.03
N LEU A 91 -25.25 -8.85 -3.31
CA LEU A 91 -26.40 -8.81 -2.39
C LEU A 91 -26.43 -10.10 -1.59
N PHE A 92 -26.58 -9.99 -0.27
CA PHE A 92 -26.66 -11.12 0.65
C PHE A 92 -28.10 -11.40 1.09
N SER A 93 -28.38 -12.64 1.49
CA SER A 93 -29.71 -13.07 1.92
C SER A 93 -30.28 -12.27 3.10
N CYS A 94 -29.43 -11.66 3.93
CA CYS A 94 -29.80 -10.80 5.05
C CYS A 94 -30.21 -9.37 4.65
N GLY A 95 -30.15 -9.02 3.35
CA GLY A 95 -30.43 -7.68 2.83
C GLY A 95 -29.21 -6.73 2.85
N GLY A 96 -28.08 -7.15 3.42
CA GLY A 96 -26.82 -6.43 3.33
C GLY A 96 -26.16 -6.60 1.97
N PHE A 97 -25.13 -5.78 1.67
CA PHE A 97 -24.38 -5.90 0.44
C PHE A 97 -22.88 -5.62 0.64
N SER A 98 -22.08 -6.09 -0.29
CA SER A 98 -20.67 -5.69 -0.42
C SER A 98 -20.43 -4.99 -1.75
N LEU A 99 -19.48 -4.05 -1.75
CA LEU A 99 -18.95 -3.41 -2.95
C LEU A 99 -17.49 -3.81 -3.11
N GLY A 100 -17.21 -4.73 -4.03
CA GLY A 100 -15.87 -5.11 -4.45
C GLY A 100 -15.38 -4.19 -5.54
N LEU A 101 -14.19 -3.57 -5.36
CA LEU A 101 -13.65 -2.56 -6.28
C LEU A 101 -12.25 -2.94 -6.74
N ARG A 102 -12.05 -3.00 -8.05
CA ARG A 102 -10.73 -3.11 -8.70
C ARG A 102 -10.46 -1.83 -9.47
N LEU A 103 -9.37 -1.16 -9.11
CA LEU A 103 -8.86 0.03 -9.78
C LEU A 103 -7.46 -0.26 -10.33
N CYS A 104 -7.21 0.12 -11.57
CA CYS A 104 -5.88 0.00 -12.14
C CYS A 104 -4.92 0.98 -11.47
N HIS A 105 -3.91 0.47 -10.76
CA HIS A 105 -2.97 1.30 -10.00
C HIS A 105 -2.07 2.19 -10.89
N CYS A 106 -1.99 1.91 -12.21
CA CYS A 106 -1.34 2.83 -13.16
C CYS A 106 -2.07 4.17 -13.28
N ILE A 107 -3.36 4.21 -12.91
CA ILE A 107 -4.23 5.39 -13.06
C ILE A 107 -4.17 6.28 -11.83
N CYS A 108 -4.26 5.71 -10.64
CA CYS A 108 -4.30 6.47 -9.39
C CYS A 108 -3.65 5.70 -8.23
N ASP A 109 -3.12 6.44 -7.27
CA ASP A 109 -2.70 5.90 -5.97
C ASP A 109 -3.89 5.80 -4.99
N GLY A 110 -3.60 5.35 -3.76
CA GLY A 110 -4.62 5.19 -2.74
C GLY A 110 -5.40 6.47 -2.44
N LEU A 111 -4.75 7.64 -2.42
CA LEU A 111 -5.44 8.93 -2.20
C LEU A 111 -6.33 9.29 -3.40
N GLY A 112 -5.85 9.07 -4.61
CA GLY A 112 -6.66 9.28 -5.82
C GLY A 112 -7.86 8.33 -5.88
N ALA A 113 -7.69 7.07 -5.47
CA ALA A 113 -8.77 6.10 -5.35
C ALA A 113 -9.81 6.53 -4.30
N MET A 114 -9.37 7.05 -3.15
CA MET A 114 -10.28 7.58 -2.12
C MET A 114 -11.02 8.84 -2.58
N GLN A 115 -10.37 9.71 -3.34
CA GLN A 115 -11.04 10.86 -3.94
C GLN A 115 -12.16 10.44 -4.90
N PHE A 116 -11.89 9.46 -5.76
CA PHE A 116 -12.90 8.87 -6.65
C PHE A 116 -14.05 8.22 -5.87
N LEU A 117 -13.73 7.37 -4.88
CA LEU A 117 -14.72 6.68 -4.06
C LEU A 117 -15.63 7.65 -3.31
N ARG A 118 -15.07 8.72 -2.74
CA ARG A 118 -15.82 9.79 -2.08
C ARG A 118 -16.78 10.49 -3.05
N ALA A 119 -16.31 10.83 -4.25
CA ALA A 119 -17.14 11.45 -5.28
C ALA A 119 -18.31 10.54 -5.69
N TRP A 120 -18.04 9.24 -5.86
CA TRP A 120 -19.09 8.26 -6.17
C TRP A 120 -20.11 8.12 -5.04
N ALA A 121 -19.65 7.98 -3.80
CA ALA A 121 -20.53 7.88 -2.64
C ALA A 121 -21.37 9.16 -2.44
N ALA A 122 -20.77 10.34 -2.54
CA ALA A 122 -21.48 11.60 -2.42
C ALA A 122 -22.53 11.81 -3.55
N THR A 123 -22.21 11.41 -4.77
CA THR A 123 -23.13 11.43 -5.91
C THR A 123 -24.30 10.47 -5.72
N ALA A 124 -24.04 9.26 -5.19
CA ALA A 124 -25.09 8.30 -4.86
C ALA A 124 -26.05 8.81 -3.77
N LYS A 125 -25.51 9.51 -2.77
CA LYS A 125 -26.31 10.11 -1.70
C LYS A 125 -27.20 11.26 -2.17
N SER A 126 -26.64 12.15 -3.01
CA SER A 126 -27.35 13.37 -3.44
C SER A 126 -28.27 13.15 -4.64
N GLY A 127 -28.04 12.08 -5.42
CA GLY A 127 -28.69 11.87 -6.71
C GLY A 127 -28.19 12.81 -7.83
N THR A 128 -27.24 13.69 -7.56
CA THR A 128 -26.61 14.61 -8.52
C THR A 128 -25.10 14.53 -8.43
N LEU A 129 -24.39 14.86 -9.51
CA LEU A 129 -22.93 14.84 -9.53
C LEU A 129 -22.34 15.74 -8.43
N VAL A 130 -21.50 15.14 -7.57
CA VAL A 130 -20.76 15.85 -6.52
C VAL A 130 -19.28 15.53 -6.67
N THR A 131 -18.46 16.55 -6.93
CA THR A 131 -17.00 16.46 -6.94
C THR A 131 -16.44 17.55 -6.03
N ASN A 132 -15.67 17.15 -5.01
CA ASN A 132 -14.98 18.08 -4.13
C ASN A 132 -13.72 17.40 -3.57
N PRO A 133 -12.51 17.82 -4.03
CA PRO A 133 -12.25 18.79 -5.11
C PRO A 133 -12.60 18.23 -6.49
N ASP A 134 -12.71 19.14 -7.50
CA ASP A 134 -12.89 18.72 -8.89
C ASP A 134 -11.69 17.88 -9.37
N PRO A 135 -11.91 16.74 -10.02
CA PRO A 135 -10.82 15.87 -10.42
C PRO A 135 -9.93 16.51 -11.50
N CYS A 136 -8.64 16.41 -11.30
CA CYS A 136 -7.62 16.88 -12.21
C CYS A 136 -6.78 15.72 -12.74
N TRP A 137 -6.61 15.67 -14.06
CA TRP A 137 -5.87 14.63 -14.77
C TRP A 137 -4.69 15.19 -15.59
N ASN A 138 -4.07 16.28 -15.17
CA ASN A 138 -2.97 16.90 -15.94
C ASN A 138 -1.63 16.16 -15.69
N ARG A 139 -1.39 15.08 -16.42
CA ARG A 139 -0.15 14.28 -16.32
C ARG A 139 1.10 14.96 -16.90
N LYS A 140 0.94 16.05 -17.66
CA LYS A 140 2.09 16.80 -18.18
C LYS A 140 3.00 17.31 -17.06
N PHE A 141 2.45 17.47 -15.86
CA PHE A 141 3.20 17.86 -14.66
C PHE A 141 4.31 16.86 -14.28
N PHE A 142 4.14 15.58 -14.62
CA PHE A 142 5.05 14.47 -14.29
C PHE A 142 5.84 13.95 -15.49
N GLN A 143 6.02 14.76 -16.53
CA GLN A 143 6.92 14.41 -17.62
C GLN A 143 8.38 14.46 -17.16
N PRO A 144 9.25 13.58 -17.70
CA PRO A 144 10.67 13.63 -17.43
C PRO A 144 11.28 14.93 -17.94
N ARG A 145 12.40 15.34 -17.37
CA ARG A 145 13.21 16.46 -17.86
C ARG A 145 13.80 16.11 -19.24
N ASN A 146 14.13 17.11 -20.01
CA ASN A 146 14.77 16.93 -21.31
C ASN A 146 16.07 17.75 -21.36
N PRO A 147 17.28 17.13 -21.28
CA PRO A 147 17.51 15.69 -21.04
C PRO A 147 17.14 15.25 -19.61
N PRO A 148 16.89 13.94 -19.37
CA PRO A 148 16.69 13.39 -18.06
C PRO A 148 17.89 13.61 -17.13
N VAL A 149 17.66 13.91 -15.85
CA VAL A 149 18.71 14.16 -14.85
C VAL A 149 18.48 13.31 -13.60
N VAL A 150 19.18 12.18 -13.52
CA VAL A 150 19.13 11.26 -12.37
C VAL A 150 20.14 11.73 -11.32
N LYS A 151 19.66 12.16 -10.15
CA LYS A 151 20.51 12.70 -9.06
C LYS A 151 20.67 11.78 -7.86
N TYR A 152 19.84 10.75 -7.75
CA TYR A 152 19.84 9.81 -6.63
C TYR A 152 20.08 8.38 -7.14
N PRO A 153 20.65 7.50 -6.32
CA PRO A 153 20.96 6.13 -6.74
C PRO A 153 19.71 5.26 -6.94
N HIS A 154 18.52 5.67 -6.46
CA HIS A 154 17.25 4.95 -6.58
C HIS A 154 17.35 3.47 -6.22
N MET A 155 17.85 3.20 -5.00
CA MET A 155 18.03 1.84 -4.48
C MET A 155 16.74 1.01 -4.50
N GLU A 156 15.57 1.64 -4.49
CA GLU A 156 14.27 1.01 -4.58
C GLU A 156 14.03 0.25 -5.89
N PHE A 157 14.73 0.62 -6.98
CA PHE A 157 14.64 0.01 -8.31
C PHE A 157 15.85 -0.86 -8.68
N MET A 158 16.94 -0.76 -7.92
CA MET A 158 18.14 -1.55 -8.23
C MET A 158 17.87 -3.05 -8.11
N LYS A 159 18.50 -3.83 -8.99
CA LYS A 159 18.52 -5.28 -8.88
C LYS A 159 19.05 -5.70 -7.51
N ILE A 160 18.51 -6.80 -7.01
CA ILE A 160 18.91 -7.39 -5.75
C ILE A 160 19.92 -8.48 -6.06
N GLU A 161 21.04 -8.45 -5.35
CA GLU A 161 22.07 -9.49 -5.48
C GLU A 161 21.51 -10.84 -5.05
N GLU A 162 21.69 -11.86 -5.89
CA GLU A 162 21.42 -13.24 -5.53
C GLU A 162 22.43 -13.68 -4.45
N GLY A 163 22.03 -14.60 -3.57
CA GLY A 163 22.95 -15.17 -2.57
C GLY A 163 22.40 -15.18 -1.14
N SER A 164 21.13 -14.85 -0.94
CA SER A 164 20.50 -15.03 0.38
C SER A 164 19.56 -16.24 0.43
N SER A 165 19.33 -16.74 1.65
CA SER A 165 18.32 -17.78 1.91
C SER A 165 16.89 -17.25 1.72
N LEU A 166 16.70 -15.93 1.64
CA LEU A 166 15.41 -15.25 1.71
C LEU A 166 14.46 -15.70 0.60
N THR A 167 14.91 -15.70 -0.65
CA THR A 167 14.07 -16.13 -1.77
C THR A 167 13.59 -17.57 -1.58
N ARG A 168 14.49 -18.46 -1.16
CA ARG A 168 14.14 -19.85 -0.85
C ARG A 168 13.13 -19.92 0.28
N SER A 169 13.39 -19.25 1.40
CA SER A 169 12.50 -19.26 2.58
C SER A 169 11.11 -18.72 2.26
N LEU A 170 11.00 -17.66 1.43
CA LEU A 170 9.71 -17.06 1.08
C LEU A 170 8.87 -17.88 0.10
N TRP A 171 9.51 -18.71 -0.76
CA TRP A 171 8.82 -19.41 -1.85
C TRP A 171 8.81 -20.93 -1.71
N GLN A 172 9.42 -21.48 -0.64
CA GLN A 172 9.35 -22.93 -0.35
C GLN A 172 7.94 -23.38 0.07
N GLU A 173 7.21 -22.49 0.71
CA GLU A 173 5.87 -22.75 1.20
C GLU A 173 4.88 -21.76 0.55
N LYS A 174 3.61 -22.18 0.46
CA LYS A 174 2.56 -21.25 0.08
C LYS A 174 2.44 -20.15 1.15
N PRO A 175 2.59 -18.88 0.81
CA PRO A 175 2.47 -17.82 1.80
C PRO A 175 1.03 -17.72 2.31
N VAL A 176 0.89 -17.51 3.61
CA VAL A 176 -0.39 -17.27 4.28
C VAL A 176 -0.47 -15.83 4.75
N GLN A 177 -1.65 -15.23 4.56
CA GLN A 177 -1.94 -13.90 5.07
C GLN A 177 -2.27 -13.97 6.55
N LYS A 178 -1.63 -13.14 7.34
CA LYS A 178 -1.92 -12.95 8.77
C LYS A 178 -2.12 -11.47 9.07
N CYS A 179 -3.01 -11.21 10.04
CA CYS A 179 -3.33 -9.87 10.51
C CYS A 179 -3.05 -9.80 12.01
N TYR A 180 -2.22 -8.84 12.41
CA TYR A 180 -1.80 -8.64 13.81
C TYR A 180 -2.30 -7.27 14.28
N ARG A 181 -3.04 -7.27 15.37
CA ARG A 181 -3.54 -6.04 15.99
C ARG A 181 -2.48 -5.37 16.84
N ILE A 182 -2.31 -4.08 16.65
CA ILE A 182 -1.33 -3.24 17.34
C ILE A 182 -2.10 -2.20 18.14
N SER A 183 -2.06 -2.30 19.48
CA SER A 183 -2.75 -1.36 20.34
C SER A 183 -2.04 0.01 20.37
N ARG A 184 -2.76 1.03 20.86
CA ARG A 184 -2.22 2.38 21.04
C ARG A 184 -1.05 2.40 22.03
N GLU A 185 -1.17 1.63 23.10
CA GLU A 185 -0.14 1.52 24.14
C GLU A 185 1.15 0.95 23.54
N PHE A 186 1.03 -0.12 22.73
CA PHE A 186 2.18 -0.71 22.06
C PHE A 186 2.81 0.23 21.03
N GLN A 187 2.00 0.97 20.29
CA GLN A 187 2.50 2.01 19.37
C GLN A 187 3.29 3.10 20.13
N ALA A 188 2.77 3.55 21.29
CA ALA A 188 3.42 4.54 22.14
C ALA A 188 4.73 3.99 22.74
N GLN A 189 4.74 2.72 23.16
CA GLN A 189 5.93 2.04 23.67
C GLN A 189 7.02 1.95 22.59
N LEU A 190 6.68 1.47 21.38
CA LEU A 190 7.63 1.41 20.26
C LEU A 190 8.23 2.78 19.97
N LYS A 191 7.40 3.81 19.95
CA LYS A 191 7.85 5.19 19.69
C LYS A 191 8.77 5.70 20.81
N SER A 192 8.47 5.36 22.06
CA SER A 192 9.32 5.70 23.22
C SER A 192 10.68 5.01 23.11
N VAL A 193 10.71 3.71 22.82
CA VAL A 193 11.97 2.95 22.66
C VAL A 193 12.77 3.46 21.46
N ALA A 194 12.12 3.75 20.35
CA ALA A 194 12.79 4.32 19.17
C ALA A 194 13.45 5.68 19.47
N ALA A 195 12.86 6.47 20.38
CA ALA A 195 13.35 7.80 20.76
C ALA A 195 14.45 7.80 21.85
N GLN A 196 14.85 6.63 22.38
CA GLN A 196 15.92 6.49 23.36
C GLN A 196 17.30 6.74 22.74
N THR A 197 17.61 7.99 22.44
CA THR A 197 18.93 8.43 21.97
C THR A 197 19.47 9.51 22.89
N ASN A 198 20.79 9.66 22.94
CA ASN A 198 21.44 10.78 23.60
C ASN A 198 21.25 12.11 22.85
N ASP A 199 20.70 12.06 21.63
CA ASP A 199 20.49 13.21 20.77
C ASP A 199 18.97 13.54 20.73
N GLN A 200 18.57 14.53 21.54
CA GLN A 200 17.16 14.95 21.70
C GLN A 200 16.54 15.60 20.43
N LYS A 201 17.24 15.64 19.31
CA LYS A 201 16.82 16.36 18.10
C LYS A 201 15.79 15.63 17.24
N PHE A 202 15.58 14.32 17.41
CA PHE A 202 14.75 13.54 16.50
C PHE A 202 13.42 13.13 17.13
N SER A 203 12.31 13.50 16.49
CA SER A 203 10.98 13.00 16.81
C SER A 203 10.54 12.00 15.74
N TYR A 204 10.59 10.72 16.07
CA TYR A 204 10.08 9.67 15.20
C TYR A 204 8.56 9.66 15.17
N THR A 205 8.00 9.40 13.99
CA THR A 205 6.57 9.15 13.85
C THR A 205 6.25 7.72 14.29
N THR A 206 4.98 7.44 14.59
CA THR A 206 4.52 6.05 14.83
C THR A 206 4.87 5.13 13.65
N PHE A 207 4.79 5.66 12.42
CA PHE A 207 5.20 4.91 11.22
C PHE A 207 6.68 4.53 11.25
N ASP A 208 7.58 5.46 11.57
CA ASP A 208 9.02 5.20 11.59
C ASP A 208 9.37 4.07 12.59
N ALA A 209 8.81 4.14 13.79
CA ALA A 209 9.03 3.14 14.83
C ALA A 209 8.42 1.77 14.50
N LEU A 210 7.15 1.76 14.04
CA LEU A 210 6.46 0.51 13.71
C LEU A 210 7.04 -0.15 12.46
N ALA A 211 7.37 0.61 11.43
CA ALA A 211 7.96 0.05 10.20
C ALA A 211 9.34 -0.56 10.48
N ALA A 212 10.15 0.10 11.31
CA ALA A 212 11.43 -0.43 11.78
C ALA A 212 11.25 -1.74 12.56
N HIS A 213 10.30 -1.77 13.49
CA HIS A 213 10.00 -2.95 14.30
C HIS A 213 9.49 -4.12 13.47
N VAL A 214 8.55 -3.88 12.54
CA VAL A 214 8.03 -4.88 11.60
C VAL A 214 9.15 -5.44 10.73
N TRP A 215 10.05 -4.59 10.20
CA TRP A 215 11.18 -5.03 9.39
C TRP A 215 12.12 -5.94 10.16
N ARG A 216 12.49 -5.58 11.39
CA ARG A 216 13.32 -6.40 12.29
C ARG A 216 12.65 -7.74 12.60
N SER A 217 11.37 -7.72 12.96
CA SER A 217 10.57 -8.92 13.25
C SER A 217 10.50 -9.86 12.05
N TRP A 218 10.34 -9.31 10.84
CA TRP A 218 10.31 -10.05 9.58
C TRP A 218 11.65 -10.75 9.31
N VAL A 219 12.78 -10.05 9.49
CA VAL A 219 14.12 -10.60 9.28
C VAL A 219 14.43 -11.70 10.28
N LYS A 220 14.10 -11.51 11.57
CA LYS A 220 14.27 -12.49 12.63
C LYS A 220 13.42 -13.75 12.40
N ALA A 221 12.15 -13.57 12.00
CA ALA A 221 11.23 -14.69 11.78
C ALA A 221 11.64 -15.57 10.60
N LEU A 222 12.23 -14.99 9.55
CA LEU A 222 12.68 -15.69 8.35
C LEU A 222 14.09 -16.27 8.47
N ASP A 223 14.81 -15.98 9.55
CA ASP A 223 16.21 -16.40 9.77
C ASP A 223 17.11 -16.17 8.54
N VAL A 224 17.10 -14.96 8.00
CA VAL A 224 17.77 -14.63 6.74
C VAL A 224 19.28 -14.82 6.85
N LYS A 225 19.87 -15.48 5.88
CA LYS A 225 21.32 -15.74 5.78
C LYS A 225 21.83 -15.37 4.37
N PRO A 226 23.11 -14.98 4.23
CA PRO A 226 24.09 -14.73 5.29
C PRO A 226 23.83 -13.42 6.03
N VAL A 227 24.39 -13.24 7.22
CA VAL A 227 24.11 -12.09 8.10
C VAL A 227 24.63 -10.75 7.54
N ASN A 228 25.64 -10.75 6.65
CA ASN A 228 26.13 -9.57 5.96
C ASN A 228 25.29 -9.16 4.72
N TYR A 229 24.28 -9.96 4.37
CA TYR A 229 23.40 -9.65 3.22
C TYR A 229 22.66 -8.35 3.44
N LYS A 230 22.60 -7.52 2.39
CA LYS A 230 21.90 -6.23 2.43
C LYS A 230 20.42 -6.41 2.08
N LEU A 231 19.58 -5.95 2.98
CA LEU A 231 18.13 -5.93 2.83
C LEU A 231 17.63 -4.50 2.62
N ARG A 232 16.47 -4.40 2.01
CA ARG A 232 15.79 -3.12 1.76
C ARG A 232 14.42 -3.12 2.40
N LEU A 233 14.09 -2.01 3.03
CA LEU A 233 12.72 -1.67 3.37
C LEU A 233 12.28 -0.56 2.42
N THR A 234 11.26 -0.83 1.61
CA THR A 234 10.63 0.18 0.76
C THR A 234 9.27 0.55 1.30
N PHE A 235 8.89 1.82 1.20
CA PHE A 235 7.57 2.27 1.61
C PHE A 235 7.13 3.51 0.85
N SER A 236 5.79 3.65 0.70
CA SER A 236 5.21 4.75 -0.06
C SER A 236 5.23 6.06 0.73
N VAL A 237 5.72 7.12 0.12
CA VAL A 237 5.67 8.49 0.63
C VAL A 237 4.82 9.36 -0.31
N ASN A 238 3.76 9.95 0.22
CA ASN A 238 2.95 10.92 -0.53
C ASN A 238 3.77 12.18 -0.81
N ALA A 239 4.01 12.46 -2.08
CA ALA A 239 4.82 13.60 -2.52
C ALA A 239 3.97 14.84 -2.92
N ARG A 240 2.62 14.80 -2.80
CA ARG A 240 1.76 15.94 -3.20
C ARG A 240 2.19 17.26 -2.56
N ASN A 241 2.42 17.23 -1.25
CA ASN A 241 2.83 18.41 -0.48
C ASN A 241 4.31 18.79 -0.66
N LYS A 242 5.10 17.99 -1.37
CA LYS A 242 6.51 18.28 -1.67
C LYS A 242 6.67 19.16 -2.91
N LEU A 243 5.69 19.14 -3.81
CA LEU A 243 5.68 19.90 -5.04
C LEU A 243 5.32 21.36 -4.75
N LYS A 244 6.28 22.28 -4.99
CA LYS A 244 6.15 23.68 -4.63
C LYS A 244 6.14 24.62 -5.85
N ASN A 245 6.89 24.28 -6.89
CA ASN A 245 7.12 25.17 -8.04
C ASN A 245 7.00 24.43 -9.39
N PRO A 246 5.84 24.48 -10.03
CA PRO A 246 4.54 24.95 -9.54
C PRO A 246 3.93 23.96 -8.54
N PRO A 247 3.04 24.39 -7.65
CA PRO A 247 2.31 23.50 -6.77
C PRO A 247 1.39 22.58 -7.58
N LEU A 248 1.19 21.36 -7.09
CA LEU A 248 0.25 20.43 -7.69
C LEU A 248 -1.18 20.99 -7.53
N LYS A 249 -1.95 20.95 -8.62
CA LYS A 249 -3.34 21.38 -8.60
C LYS A 249 -4.17 20.49 -7.67
N ASP A 250 -5.02 21.11 -6.85
CA ASP A 250 -6.00 20.38 -6.06
C ASP A 250 -6.85 19.47 -6.94
N GLY A 251 -7.25 18.32 -6.39
CA GLY A 251 -8.02 17.33 -7.13
C GLY A 251 -7.21 16.44 -8.06
N PHE A 252 -5.88 16.58 -8.12
CA PHE A 252 -5.06 15.63 -8.88
C PHE A 252 -5.12 14.24 -8.25
N TYR A 253 -5.74 13.29 -8.96
CA TYR A 253 -5.98 11.94 -8.48
C TYR A 253 -5.05 10.86 -9.06
N GLY A 254 -4.10 11.24 -9.90
CA GLY A 254 -3.06 10.33 -10.38
C GLY A 254 -2.05 9.92 -9.31
N ASN A 255 -1.11 9.05 -9.67
CA ASN A 255 -0.04 8.63 -8.76
C ASN A 255 0.90 9.78 -8.43
N VAL A 256 1.05 10.11 -7.15
CA VAL A 256 2.03 11.08 -6.62
C VAL A 256 2.69 10.48 -5.37
N VAL A 257 3.10 9.25 -5.47
CA VAL A 257 3.84 8.55 -4.42
C VAL A 257 5.25 8.27 -4.91
N CYS A 258 6.24 8.46 -4.02
CA CYS A 258 7.60 7.97 -4.19
C CYS A 258 7.81 6.76 -3.28
N LEU A 259 8.61 5.82 -3.74
CA LEU A 259 9.12 4.76 -2.87
C LEU A 259 10.37 5.28 -2.16
N ALA A 260 10.29 5.48 -0.85
CA ALA A 260 11.46 5.64 -0.02
C ALA A 260 12.12 4.28 0.22
N CYS A 261 13.44 4.25 0.36
CA CYS A 261 14.21 3.01 0.54
C CYS A 261 15.22 3.16 1.68
N ALA A 262 15.06 2.37 2.73
CA ALA A 262 16.07 2.17 3.76
C ALA A 262 16.86 0.88 3.46
N VAL A 263 18.16 0.89 3.71
CA VAL A 263 19.06 -0.25 3.46
C VAL A 263 19.82 -0.59 4.73
N SER A 264 19.85 -1.87 5.11
CA SER A 264 20.64 -2.35 6.25
C SER A 264 21.07 -3.80 6.02
N SER A 265 22.09 -4.26 6.71
CA SER A 265 22.44 -5.67 6.73
C SER A 265 21.53 -6.47 7.67
N VAL A 266 21.41 -7.77 7.43
CA VAL A 266 20.74 -8.68 8.36
C VAL A 266 21.33 -8.55 9.76
N TYR A 267 22.67 -8.55 9.87
CA TYR A 267 23.37 -8.40 11.16
C TYR A 267 22.91 -7.15 11.91
N GLU A 268 22.92 -5.99 11.26
CA GLU A 268 22.51 -4.73 11.89
C GLU A 268 21.03 -4.78 12.36
N LEU A 269 20.15 -5.35 11.53
CA LEU A 269 18.73 -5.46 11.88
C LEU A 269 18.44 -6.36 13.07
N ILE A 270 19.23 -7.41 13.29
CA ILE A 270 18.99 -8.36 14.39
C ILE A 270 19.74 -7.99 15.68
N THR A 271 20.87 -7.24 15.60
CA THR A 271 21.73 -6.96 16.75
C THR A 271 21.61 -5.54 17.29
N ARG A 272 21.40 -4.54 16.43
CA ARG A 272 21.35 -3.14 16.86
C ARG A 272 20.04 -2.79 17.55
N HIS A 273 20.05 -1.70 18.33
CA HIS A 273 18.84 -1.20 18.97
C HIS A 273 17.80 -0.70 17.97
N LEU A 274 16.50 -0.72 18.35
CA LEU A 274 15.39 -0.26 17.51
C LEU A 274 15.58 1.18 16.99
N THR A 275 16.15 2.05 17.80
CA THR A 275 16.44 3.45 17.47
C THR A 275 17.21 3.59 16.16
N GLU A 276 18.24 2.76 15.92
CA GLU A 276 19.07 2.85 14.73
C GLU A 276 18.28 2.47 13.48
N THR A 277 17.45 1.43 13.59
CA THR A 277 16.57 1.04 12.47
C THR A 277 15.48 2.09 12.21
N ALA A 278 14.91 2.67 13.28
CA ALA A 278 13.92 3.74 13.15
C ALA A 278 14.52 5.00 12.52
N HIS A 279 15.80 5.28 12.81
CA HIS A 279 16.54 6.39 12.17
C HIS A 279 16.70 6.18 10.67
N LEU A 280 17.06 4.98 10.23
CA LEU A 280 17.14 4.65 8.80
C LEU A 280 15.80 4.85 8.08
N VAL A 281 14.70 4.44 8.71
CA VAL A 281 13.34 4.63 8.14
C VAL A 281 12.97 6.11 8.10
N HIS A 282 13.27 6.84 9.17
CA HIS A 282 13.05 8.28 9.25
C HIS A 282 13.79 9.03 8.14
N ASP A 283 15.10 8.79 7.99
CA ASP A 283 15.95 9.44 7.00
C ASP A 283 15.47 9.14 5.57
N ALA A 284 15.14 7.89 5.28
CA ALA A 284 14.58 7.53 3.99
C ALA A 284 13.27 8.29 3.71
N ARG A 285 12.40 8.45 4.72
CA ARG A 285 11.12 9.16 4.60
C ARG A 285 11.29 10.65 4.36
N ILE A 286 12.16 11.32 5.15
CA ILE A 286 12.37 12.76 5.00
C ILE A 286 13.19 13.11 3.75
N GLY A 287 14.04 12.18 3.29
CA GLY A 287 14.84 12.31 2.08
C GLY A 287 14.01 12.42 0.80
N VAL A 288 12.73 12.00 0.82
CA VAL A 288 11.82 12.20 -0.31
C VAL A 288 11.47 13.68 -0.43
N SER A 289 12.12 14.36 -1.37
CA SER A 289 11.94 15.77 -1.72
C SER A 289 11.29 15.93 -3.10
N GLU A 290 11.00 17.16 -3.53
CA GLU A 290 10.61 17.41 -4.92
C GLU A 290 11.68 16.95 -5.90
N GLU A 291 12.95 17.22 -5.60
CA GLU A 291 14.06 16.80 -6.47
C GLU A 291 14.21 15.28 -6.52
N TYR A 292 13.95 14.57 -5.40
CA TYR A 292 13.90 13.11 -5.39
C TYR A 292 12.80 12.59 -6.33
N LEU A 293 11.59 13.15 -6.25
CA LEU A 293 10.49 12.80 -7.16
C LEU A 293 10.85 13.06 -8.63
N ARG A 294 11.44 14.23 -8.94
CA ARG A 294 11.88 14.56 -10.31
C ARG A 294 12.94 13.58 -10.81
N SER A 295 13.90 13.23 -9.95
CA SER A 295 14.93 12.25 -10.25
C SER A 295 14.36 10.84 -10.45
N THR A 296 13.34 10.44 -9.67
CA THR A 296 12.63 9.17 -9.85
C THR A 296 11.97 9.09 -11.23
N ILE A 297 11.31 10.17 -11.67
CA ILE A 297 10.68 10.23 -12.99
C ILE A 297 11.72 10.08 -14.10
N ASP A 298 12.85 10.80 -13.97
CA ASP A 298 13.93 10.72 -14.95
C ASP A 298 14.64 9.36 -14.94
N TYR A 299 14.80 8.75 -13.76
CA TYR A 299 15.34 7.40 -13.65
C TYR A 299 14.49 6.39 -14.42
N VAL A 300 13.17 6.41 -14.21
CA VAL A 300 12.24 5.52 -14.92
C VAL A 300 12.21 5.80 -16.43
N GLU A 301 12.49 7.02 -16.86
CA GLU A 301 12.60 7.33 -18.29
C GLU A 301 13.86 6.72 -18.92
N VAL A 302 14.98 6.75 -18.21
CA VAL A 302 16.29 6.26 -18.68
C VAL A 302 16.42 4.74 -18.55
N ASP A 303 16.05 4.22 -17.39
CA ASP A 303 16.16 2.78 -17.05
C ASP A 303 14.82 2.31 -16.51
N ARG A 304 13.90 1.96 -17.44
CA ARG A 304 12.56 1.52 -17.06
C ARG A 304 12.62 0.11 -16.48
N PRO A 305 12.45 -0.05 -15.15
CA PRO A 305 12.43 -1.37 -14.55
C PRO A 305 11.21 -2.15 -15.06
N THR A 306 11.44 -3.28 -15.72
CA THR A 306 10.39 -4.14 -16.28
C THR A 306 9.63 -4.91 -15.21
N ARG A 307 10.24 -5.09 -14.05
CA ARG A 307 9.64 -5.73 -12.85
C ARG A 307 10.18 -5.07 -11.59
N LEU A 308 9.31 -4.88 -10.60
CA LEU A 308 9.77 -4.68 -9.23
C LEU A 308 10.29 -6.02 -8.72
N GLU A 309 11.61 -6.12 -8.55
CA GLU A 309 12.19 -7.30 -7.93
C GLU A 309 11.87 -7.31 -6.43
N PHE A 310 11.25 -8.38 -5.98
CA PHE A 310 10.85 -8.52 -4.58
C PHE A 310 11.90 -9.20 -3.72
N GLY A 311 12.89 -9.88 -4.31
CA GLY A 311 13.99 -10.50 -3.55
C GLY A 311 14.70 -9.48 -2.64
N GLY A 312 15.02 -9.85 -1.41
CA GLY A 312 15.79 -9.02 -0.48
C GLY A 312 15.14 -7.73 -0.01
N LYS A 313 13.82 -7.53 -0.23
CA LYS A 313 13.11 -6.34 0.28
C LYS A 313 11.75 -6.67 0.89
N LEU A 314 11.38 -5.89 1.89
CA LEU A 314 10.02 -5.77 2.40
C LEU A 314 9.43 -4.43 1.93
N THR A 315 8.20 -4.43 1.43
CA THR A 315 7.49 -3.21 1.05
C THR A 315 6.34 -2.97 2.03
N ILE A 316 6.32 -1.79 2.64
CA ILE A 316 5.25 -1.38 3.56
C ILE A 316 4.41 -0.28 2.91
N THR A 317 3.10 -0.43 2.93
CA THR A 317 2.15 0.62 2.58
C THR A 317 1.23 0.93 3.75
N GLN A 318 0.93 2.22 3.97
CA GLN A 318 0.09 2.67 5.08
C GLN A 318 -1.24 3.21 4.56
N TRP A 319 -2.34 2.60 4.98
CA TRP A 319 -3.70 3.00 4.65
C TRP A 319 -4.44 3.69 5.81
N THR A 320 -3.85 3.76 6.99
CA THR A 320 -4.46 4.33 8.20
C THR A 320 -4.90 5.79 8.06
N ARG A 321 -4.43 6.50 7.02
CA ARG A 321 -4.75 7.92 6.78
C ARG A 321 -5.69 8.16 5.60
N PHE A 322 -6.31 7.12 5.05
CA PHE A 322 -7.14 7.26 3.84
C PHE A 322 -8.60 7.64 4.13
N SER A 323 -9.04 7.65 5.38
CA SER A 323 -10.45 7.87 5.76
C SER A 323 -11.40 7.00 4.92
N ILE A 324 -11.02 5.74 4.70
CA ILE A 324 -11.70 4.85 3.75
C ILE A 324 -13.14 4.57 4.14
N TYR A 325 -13.44 4.50 5.46
CA TYR A 325 -14.79 4.27 5.97
C TYR A 325 -15.73 5.45 5.68
N GLU A 326 -15.23 6.68 5.79
CA GLU A 326 -15.97 7.89 5.43
C GLU A 326 -16.16 8.00 3.92
N CYS A 327 -15.11 7.67 3.14
CA CYS A 327 -15.17 7.71 1.68
C CYS A 327 -16.14 6.70 1.10
N ALA A 328 -16.37 5.58 1.79
CA ALA A 328 -17.23 4.47 1.33
C ALA A 328 -18.66 4.52 1.90
N ASP A 329 -19.09 5.62 2.49
CA ASP A 329 -20.47 5.80 2.93
C ASP A 329 -21.35 6.30 1.77
N PHE A 330 -22.10 5.38 1.19
CA PHE A 330 -23.01 5.62 0.05
C PHE A 330 -24.43 6.05 0.45
N GLY A 331 -24.66 6.40 1.73
CA GLY A 331 -25.98 6.81 2.23
C GLY A 331 -26.71 5.74 3.03
N TRP A 332 -26.15 4.54 3.13
CA TRP A 332 -26.68 3.44 3.97
C TRP A 332 -25.87 3.25 5.26
N GLY A 333 -25.04 4.23 5.61
CA GLY A 333 -24.11 4.18 6.72
C GLY A 333 -22.69 3.82 6.27
N ARG A 334 -21.76 3.90 7.22
CA ARG A 334 -20.38 3.49 6.99
C ARG A 334 -20.27 1.97 6.86
N PRO A 335 -19.37 1.45 6.02
CA PRO A 335 -19.19 0.01 5.90
C PRO A 335 -18.63 -0.60 7.19
N ILE A 336 -18.99 -1.84 7.48
CA ILE A 336 -18.42 -2.62 8.60
C ILE A 336 -16.93 -2.86 8.36
N TYR A 337 -16.56 -3.11 7.09
CA TYR A 337 -15.19 -3.26 6.64
C TYR A 337 -14.94 -2.45 5.37
N ALA A 338 -13.81 -1.77 5.33
CA ALA A 338 -13.30 -1.12 4.14
C ALA A 338 -11.76 -1.28 4.08
N GLY A 339 -11.27 -1.95 3.07
CA GLY A 339 -9.85 -2.24 2.92
C GLY A 339 -9.55 -3.28 1.85
N PRO A 340 -8.30 -3.71 1.70
CA PRO A 340 -7.92 -4.80 0.82
C PRO A 340 -8.47 -6.12 1.37
N ILE A 341 -8.77 -7.08 0.50
CA ILE A 341 -9.25 -8.40 0.94
C ILE A 341 -8.15 -9.45 0.95
N ASP A 342 -7.19 -9.34 0.04
CA ASP A 342 -6.17 -10.35 -0.17
C ASP A 342 -4.85 -9.68 -0.57
N LEU A 343 -3.77 -10.02 0.12
CA LEU A 343 -2.40 -9.59 -0.20
C LEU A 343 -1.59 -10.72 -0.88
N THR A 344 -2.17 -11.91 -1.00
CA THR A 344 -1.51 -13.02 -1.69
C THR A 344 -1.51 -12.80 -3.21
N PRO A 345 -0.50 -13.24 -3.95
CA PRO A 345 0.66 -14.03 -3.52
C PRO A 345 1.93 -13.22 -3.22
N THR A 346 1.84 -12.02 -2.69
CA THR A 346 2.98 -11.11 -2.48
C THR A 346 3.56 -11.20 -1.06
N PRO A 347 4.47 -12.18 -0.77
CA PRO A 347 4.98 -12.44 0.58
C PRO A 347 5.89 -11.32 1.14
N GLN A 348 6.10 -10.27 0.38
CA GLN A 348 7.00 -9.17 0.74
C GLN A 348 6.26 -7.82 0.80
N VAL A 349 4.93 -7.88 0.84
CA VAL A 349 4.09 -6.69 1.05
C VAL A 349 3.44 -6.76 2.41
N CYS A 350 3.58 -5.68 3.16
CA CYS A 350 2.94 -5.46 4.43
C CYS A 350 2.06 -4.21 4.34
N VAL A 351 0.85 -4.28 4.87
CA VAL A 351 -0.09 -3.16 4.85
C VAL A 351 -0.48 -2.80 6.29
N PHE A 352 -0.35 -1.53 6.63
CA PHE A 352 -0.87 -0.99 7.88
C PHE A 352 -2.28 -0.44 7.65
N LEU A 353 -3.26 -1.03 8.29
CA LEU A 353 -4.68 -0.73 8.13
C LEU A 353 -5.27 -0.14 9.42
N PRO A 354 -6.31 0.70 9.33
CA PRO A 354 -7.13 0.99 10.49
C PRO A 354 -7.88 -0.28 10.92
N GLU A 355 -8.10 -0.48 12.20
CA GLU A 355 -8.95 -1.56 12.71
C GLU A 355 -10.41 -1.08 12.72
N GLY A 356 -11.18 -1.48 11.70
CA GLY A 356 -12.58 -1.08 11.58
C GLY A 356 -12.74 0.44 11.47
N GLU A 357 -13.83 0.95 12.01
CA GLU A 357 -14.19 2.38 12.02
C GLU A 357 -13.48 3.17 13.14
N ALA A 358 -12.74 2.49 14.02
CA ALA A 358 -12.03 3.13 15.12
C ALA A 358 -10.97 4.11 14.62
N ASP A 359 -10.64 5.11 15.44
CA ASP A 359 -9.52 6.02 15.15
C ASP A 359 -8.23 5.19 14.94
N PRO A 360 -7.55 5.36 13.81
CA PRO A 360 -6.30 4.64 13.53
C PRO A 360 -5.20 4.87 14.58
N SER A 361 -5.30 5.94 15.38
CA SER A 361 -4.43 6.18 16.51
C SER A 361 -4.70 5.22 17.69
N ASP A 362 -5.89 4.65 17.78
CA ASP A 362 -6.26 3.75 18.86
C ASP A 362 -5.85 2.31 18.56
N ARG A 363 -6.16 1.85 17.37
CA ARG A 363 -5.84 0.49 16.93
C ARG A 363 -5.51 0.44 15.47
N MET A 364 -4.49 -0.32 15.12
CA MET A 364 -4.15 -0.62 13.74
C MET A 364 -3.87 -2.10 13.55
N VAL A 365 -3.95 -2.54 12.31
CA VAL A 365 -3.66 -3.91 11.91
C VAL A 365 -2.44 -3.91 11.00
N VAL A 366 -1.46 -4.73 11.35
CA VAL A 366 -0.35 -5.11 10.47
C VAL A 366 -0.76 -6.36 9.71
N CYS A 367 -1.04 -6.21 8.42
CA CYS A 367 -1.40 -7.32 7.54
C CYS A 367 -0.21 -7.66 6.65
N ILE A 368 0.22 -8.94 6.67
CA ILE A 368 1.41 -9.41 5.96
C ILE A 368 1.22 -10.86 5.49
N CYS A 369 1.82 -11.21 4.36
CA CYS A 369 1.93 -12.60 3.91
C CYS A 369 3.29 -13.17 4.28
N LEU A 370 3.30 -14.35 4.89
CA LEU A 370 4.49 -15.05 5.36
C LEU A 370 4.40 -16.54 5.02
N PRO A 371 5.54 -17.26 4.89
CA PRO A 371 5.53 -18.71 4.98
C PRO A 371 4.86 -19.15 6.29
N GLU A 372 4.05 -20.19 6.25
CA GLU A 372 3.30 -20.62 7.44
C GLU A 372 4.24 -20.92 8.62
N SER A 373 5.38 -21.51 8.36
CA SER A 373 6.44 -21.82 9.36
C SER A 373 7.04 -20.60 10.05
N ALA A 374 6.92 -19.39 9.45
CA ALA A 374 7.44 -18.16 10.02
C ALA A 374 6.40 -17.34 10.80
N THR A 375 5.11 -17.69 10.74
CA THR A 375 4.03 -16.87 11.29
C THR A 375 4.09 -16.73 12.80
N ASP A 376 4.35 -17.82 13.53
CA ASP A 376 4.39 -17.80 15.00
C ASP A 376 5.63 -17.06 15.51
N LYS A 377 6.78 -17.26 14.88
CA LYS A 377 8.00 -16.50 15.18
C LYS A 377 7.81 -15.00 14.91
N PHE A 378 7.17 -14.68 13.80
CA PHE A 378 6.88 -13.27 13.49
C PHE A 378 5.97 -12.64 14.55
N LYS A 379 4.91 -13.36 14.97
CA LYS A 379 4.01 -12.92 16.05
C LYS A 379 4.76 -12.67 17.35
N GLU A 380 5.64 -13.59 17.74
CA GLU A 380 6.47 -13.47 18.93
C GLU A 380 7.34 -12.21 18.88
N PHE A 381 8.13 -12.03 17.81
CA PHE A 381 9.00 -10.86 17.64
C PHE A 381 8.20 -9.56 17.50
N LEU A 382 7.05 -9.58 16.84
CA LEU A 382 6.20 -8.41 16.69
C LEU A 382 5.58 -7.97 18.03
N SER A 383 5.29 -8.92 18.93
CA SER A 383 4.64 -8.66 20.22
C SER A 383 5.62 -8.21 21.31
N SER A 384 6.91 -8.33 21.09
CA SER A 384 7.96 -7.98 22.05
C SER A 384 8.79 -6.80 21.55
N VAL A 385 9.07 -5.84 22.43
CA VAL A 385 10.01 -4.75 22.14
C VAL A 385 11.36 -5.14 22.70
N ASP A 386 12.36 -5.27 21.82
CA ASP A 386 13.74 -5.61 22.20
C ASP A 386 14.35 -4.45 23.03
N GLN A 387 14.55 -4.65 24.33
CA GLN A 387 15.12 -3.67 25.27
C GLN A 387 16.64 -3.86 25.45
N SER A 388 17.28 -4.75 24.68
CA SER A 388 18.69 -5.09 24.89
C SER A 388 19.62 -3.90 24.65
N ARG A 389 19.96 -3.19 25.73
CA ARG A 389 21.13 -2.27 25.78
C ARG A 389 22.01 -2.42 27.00
N ASP A 390 21.63 -3.16 28.07
CA ASP A 390 22.30 -3.00 29.38
C ASP A 390 23.03 -4.22 29.94
N GLU A 391 23.21 -5.32 29.22
CA GLU A 391 23.87 -6.50 29.83
C GLU A 391 25.27 -6.83 29.33
N ASP A 392 25.79 -6.22 28.26
CA ASP A 392 27.11 -6.61 27.70
C ASP A 392 28.26 -5.60 27.98
N VAL A 393 28.03 -4.51 28.70
CA VAL A 393 29.12 -3.55 29.06
C VAL A 393 29.80 -3.91 30.40
N ASP A 394 29.15 -4.70 31.27
CA ASP A 394 29.70 -5.05 32.58
C ASP A 394 30.42 -6.40 32.67
N ARG A 395 30.61 -7.11 31.57
CA ARG A 395 31.35 -8.40 31.57
C ARG A 395 32.78 -8.35 31.06
N ASN A 396 33.30 -7.17 30.72
CA ASN A 396 34.71 -6.98 30.31
C ASN A 396 35.38 -5.79 31.06
N ASN A 397 35.23 -5.72 32.37
CA ASN A 397 36.17 -4.99 33.25
C ASN A 397 36.74 -5.93 34.31
#